data_ae55cbcbe0d2da12b514f778938c8924
#
_entry.id   ae55cbcbe0d2da12b514f778938c8924
#
_cell.length_a   1.000
_cell.length_b   1.000
_cell.length_c   1.000
_cell.angle_alpha   90.00
_cell.angle_beta   90.00
_cell.angle_gamma   90.00
#
_symmetry.space_group_name_H-M   'P 1'
#
loop_
_entity.id
_entity.type
_entity.pdbx_description
1 polymer ?
#
loop_
_entity_poly.entity_id
_entity_poly.type
_entity_poly.pdbx_seq_one_letter_code
_entity_poly.pdbx_strand_id
1 'polypeptide(L)'
;KELAQICAMHPNVYVAQTTCAHFNHMYRAMMEAMEFPGPSVVIVYSTCQPEHGVADNMAMHQAKLAVDSRAFPMMIHDPRKGNTIKERLDLKGNPSVKDDWYTIRKTDETINFITFARSEGRFAKHFDEDDNPSPELLASQHERLRNWNMLQELAGII
;
A
#
# COMPACT_ATOMS: atom_id res chain seq x y z
N LYS A 1 7.71 -5.84 7.43
CA LYS A 1 7.40 -7.19 6.90
C LYS A 1 6.24 -7.07 5.92
N GLU A 2 6.41 -7.62 4.74
CA GLU A 2 5.42 -7.53 3.65
C GLU A 2 4.53 -8.79 3.67
N LEU A 3 3.51 -8.80 4.54
CA LEU A 3 2.67 -9.97 4.77
C LEU A 3 1.98 -10.46 3.50
N ALA A 4 1.45 -9.54 2.67
CA ALA A 4 0.80 -9.91 1.42
C ALA A 4 1.74 -10.65 0.48
N GLN A 5 2.99 -10.21 0.35
CA GLN A 5 3.99 -10.87 -0.49
C GLN A 5 4.38 -12.24 0.07
N ILE A 6 4.53 -12.37 1.39
CA ILE A 6 4.79 -13.67 2.04
C ILE A 6 3.66 -14.65 1.73
N CYS A 7 2.41 -14.22 1.85
CA CYS A 7 1.26 -15.07 1.53
C CYS A 7 1.17 -15.40 0.04
N ALA A 8 1.49 -14.46 -0.85
CA ALA A 8 1.45 -14.66 -2.30
C ALA A 8 2.51 -15.66 -2.83
N MET A 9 3.55 -15.95 -2.04
CA MET A 9 4.52 -17.00 -2.38
C MET A 9 3.96 -18.42 -2.22
N HIS A 10 2.81 -18.61 -1.55
CA HIS A 10 2.13 -19.90 -1.53
C HIS A 10 1.39 -20.14 -2.86
N PRO A 11 1.54 -21.31 -3.50
CA PRO A 11 1.12 -21.50 -4.88
C PRO A 11 -0.38 -21.38 -5.12
N ASN A 12 -1.22 -21.69 -4.14
CA ASN A 12 -2.68 -21.75 -4.27
C ASN A 12 -3.41 -20.91 -3.22
N VAL A 13 -2.92 -19.69 -2.97
CA VAL A 13 -3.55 -18.76 -2.03
C VAL A 13 -3.95 -17.49 -2.79
N TYR A 14 -5.23 -17.13 -2.70
CA TYR A 14 -5.67 -15.80 -3.13
C TYR A 14 -5.22 -14.77 -2.08
N VAL A 15 -4.59 -13.69 -2.52
CA VAL A 15 -4.13 -12.64 -1.60
C VAL A 15 -4.56 -11.28 -2.12
N ALA A 16 -5.17 -10.49 -1.25
CA ALA A 16 -5.46 -9.09 -1.54
C ALA A 16 -4.94 -8.19 -0.42
N GLN A 17 -4.35 -7.07 -0.80
CA GLN A 17 -3.99 -5.97 0.09
C GLN A 17 -4.78 -4.73 -0.37
N THR A 18 -5.57 -4.15 0.54
CA THR A 18 -6.53 -3.09 0.21
C THR A 18 -6.74 -2.13 1.38
N THR A 19 -7.53 -1.09 1.19
CA THR A 19 -7.89 -0.14 2.26
C THR A 19 -9.38 0.17 2.25
N CYS A 20 -9.92 0.60 3.39
CA CYS A 20 -11.30 1.08 3.51
C CYS A 20 -11.57 2.35 2.67
N ALA A 21 -10.55 3.12 2.34
CA ALA A 21 -10.69 4.33 1.50
C ALA A 21 -10.87 4.03 0.00
N HIS A 22 -10.57 2.80 -0.42
CA HIS A 22 -10.71 2.35 -1.83
C HIS A 22 -11.82 1.31 -1.94
N PHE A 23 -13.06 1.74 -1.67
CA PHE A 23 -14.22 0.87 -1.52
C PHE A 23 -14.39 -0.13 -2.69
N ASN A 24 -14.30 0.34 -3.93
CA ASN A 24 -14.47 -0.54 -5.11
C ASN A 24 -13.38 -1.62 -5.18
N HIS A 25 -12.14 -1.28 -4.84
CA HIS A 25 -11.04 -2.25 -4.79
C HIS A 25 -11.26 -3.24 -3.64
N MET A 26 -11.63 -2.76 -2.46
CA MET A 26 -11.90 -3.60 -1.29
C MET A 26 -13.08 -4.55 -1.57
N TYR A 27 -14.17 -4.05 -2.14
CA TYR A 27 -15.34 -4.86 -2.51
C TYR A 27 -14.96 -5.96 -3.49
N ARG A 28 -14.23 -5.63 -4.56
CA ARG A 28 -13.74 -6.60 -5.53
C ARG A 28 -12.87 -7.66 -4.85
N ALA A 29 -11.91 -7.25 -4.04
CA ALA A 29 -11.01 -8.14 -3.32
C ALA A 29 -11.75 -9.13 -2.41
N MET A 30 -12.77 -8.67 -1.70
CA MET A 30 -13.61 -9.51 -0.84
C MET A 30 -14.42 -10.53 -1.65
N MET A 31 -15.08 -10.08 -2.72
CA MET A 31 -15.89 -10.96 -3.57
C MET A 31 -15.04 -12.03 -4.25
N GLU A 32 -13.91 -11.65 -4.85
CA GLU A 32 -12.99 -12.60 -5.48
C GLU A 32 -12.40 -13.60 -4.48
N ALA A 33 -12.13 -13.15 -3.22
CA ALA A 33 -11.67 -14.02 -2.13
C ALA A 33 -12.72 -15.05 -1.73
N MET A 34 -14.00 -14.66 -1.67
CA MET A 34 -15.11 -15.57 -1.34
C MET A 34 -15.38 -16.60 -2.46
N GLU A 35 -15.15 -16.21 -3.71
CA GLU A 35 -15.32 -17.10 -4.89
C GLU A 35 -14.11 -18.02 -5.11
N PHE A 36 -12.99 -17.76 -4.44
CA PHE A 36 -11.80 -18.57 -4.64
C PHE A 36 -11.94 -19.96 -3.97
N PRO A 37 -11.71 -21.08 -4.68
CA PRO A 37 -11.94 -22.42 -4.15
C PRO A 37 -10.81 -22.92 -3.25
N GLY A 38 -10.09 -22.05 -2.58
CA GLY A 38 -8.95 -22.33 -1.72
C GLY A 38 -8.78 -21.31 -0.59
N PRO A 39 -7.67 -21.35 0.11
CA PRO A 39 -7.39 -20.37 1.16
C PRO A 39 -7.24 -18.96 0.57
N SER A 40 -7.83 -17.99 1.25
CA SER A 40 -7.79 -16.58 0.86
C SER A 40 -7.32 -15.71 2.02
N VAL A 41 -6.47 -14.75 1.73
CA VAL A 41 -5.96 -13.76 2.70
C VAL A 41 -6.29 -12.36 2.19
N VAL A 42 -7.09 -11.62 2.95
CA VAL A 42 -7.39 -10.21 2.64
C VAL A 42 -6.86 -9.34 3.76
N ILE A 43 -5.94 -8.46 3.44
CA ILE A 43 -5.29 -7.54 4.36
C ILE A 43 -5.86 -6.14 4.09
N VAL A 44 -6.53 -5.58 5.08
CA VAL A 44 -7.18 -4.27 4.96
C VAL A 44 -6.47 -3.27 5.86
N TYR A 45 -5.92 -2.20 5.28
CA TYR A 45 -5.40 -1.09 6.06
C TYR A 45 -6.57 -0.29 6.67
N SER A 46 -6.48 -0.09 7.97
CA SER A 46 -7.34 0.79 8.75
C SER A 46 -6.49 1.49 9.81
N THR A 47 -6.76 2.77 10.06
CA THR A 47 -6.09 3.50 11.13
C THR A 47 -6.67 3.13 12.50
N CYS A 48 -5.79 3.02 13.48
CA CYS A 48 -6.14 3.11 14.89
C CYS A 48 -5.84 4.54 15.33
N GLN A 49 -6.85 5.39 15.45
CA GLN A 49 -6.65 6.82 15.67
C GLN A 49 -5.76 7.15 16.89
N PRO A 50 -5.99 6.57 18.08
CA PRO A 50 -5.15 6.83 19.23
C PRO A 50 -3.69 6.40 19.04
N GLU A 51 -3.47 5.18 18.54
CA GLU A 51 -2.11 4.61 18.39
C GLU A 51 -1.32 5.25 17.24
N HIS A 52 -2.01 5.62 16.18
CA HIS A 52 -1.37 6.31 15.05
C HIS A 52 -1.24 7.82 15.28
N GLY A 53 -1.91 8.37 16.30
CA GLY A 53 -1.95 9.83 16.55
C GLY A 53 -2.61 10.58 15.40
N VAL A 54 -3.74 10.07 14.92
CA VAL A 54 -4.53 10.64 13.82
C VAL A 54 -5.89 11.07 14.35
N ALA A 55 -6.39 12.24 13.95
CA ALA A 55 -7.70 12.72 14.36
C ALA A 55 -8.83 11.78 13.89
N ASP A 56 -9.90 11.66 14.68
CA ASP A 56 -10.99 10.70 14.46
C ASP A 56 -11.66 10.82 13.08
N ASN A 57 -11.78 12.04 12.57
CA ASN A 57 -12.37 12.32 11.25
C ASN A 57 -11.42 12.10 10.06
N MET A 58 -10.16 11.73 10.32
CA MET A 58 -9.12 11.61 9.29
C MET A 58 -8.86 10.16 8.83
N ALA A 59 -9.57 9.17 9.36
CA ALA A 59 -9.33 7.76 9.07
C ALA A 59 -9.32 7.43 7.57
N MET A 60 -10.30 7.93 6.81
CA MET A 60 -10.40 7.70 5.37
C MET A 60 -9.31 8.44 4.58
N HIS A 61 -8.98 9.65 5.01
CA HIS A 61 -7.86 10.42 4.42
C HIS A 61 -6.55 9.69 4.63
N GLN A 62 -6.28 9.22 5.85
CA GLN A 62 -5.07 8.47 6.19
C GLN A 62 -4.96 7.15 5.42
N ALA A 63 -6.07 6.41 5.30
CA ALA A 63 -6.10 5.18 4.53
C ALA A 63 -5.83 5.42 3.03
N LYS A 64 -6.31 6.55 2.48
CA LYS A 64 -5.96 6.96 1.12
C LYS A 64 -4.48 7.34 1.01
N LEU A 65 -3.98 8.15 1.94
CA LEU A 65 -2.58 8.60 1.97
C LEU A 65 -1.60 7.43 2.08
N ALA A 66 -1.95 6.36 2.81
CA ALA A 66 -1.15 5.14 2.90
C ALA A 66 -0.91 4.50 1.51
N VAL A 67 -1.91 4.53 0.63
CA VAL A 67 -1.77 4.03 -0.76
C VAL A 67 -0.98 5.02 -1.63
N ASP A 68 -1.36 6.28 -1.60
CA ASP A 68 -0.77 7.33 -2.42
C ASP A 68 0.75 7.46 -2.17
N SER A 69 1.18 7.25 -0.92
CA SER A 69 2.58 7.33 -0.45
C SER A 69 3.39 6.04 -0.57
N ARG A 70 2.84 4.98 -1.14
CA ARG A 70 3.45 3.63 -1.18
C ARG A 70 3.73 3.02 0.22
N ALA A 71 3.23 3.60 1.29
CA ALA A 71 3.31 3.00 2.62
C ALA A 71 2.54 1.67 2.69
N PHE A 72 1.42 1.59 1.97
CA PHE A 72 0.58 0.40 1.87
C PHE A 72 -0.03 0.28 0.46
N PRO A 73 0.75 -0.13 -0.55
CA PRO A 73 0.25 -0.27 -1.92
C PRO A 73 -0.85 -1.33 -2.02
N MET A 74 -1.87 -1.08 -2.83
CA MET A 74 -2.90 -2.07 -3.10
C MET A 74 -2.38 -3.14 -4.07
N MET A 75 -2.78 -4.40 -3.84
CA MET A 75 -2.48 -5.50 -4.74
C MET A 75 -3.54 -6.61 -4.65
N ILE A 76 -3.70 -7.35 -5.73
CA ILE A 76 -4.41 -8.63 -5.76
C ILE A 76 -3.52 -9.65 -6.42
N HIS A 77 -3.29 -10.78 -5.77
CA HIS A 77 -2.67 -11.97 -6.34
C HIS A 77 -3.73 -13.07 -6.45
N ASP A 78 -4.08 -13.43 -7.68
CA ASP A 78 -5.08 -14.46 -7.97
C ASP A 78 -4.44 -15.62 -8.75
N PRO A 79 -4.25 -16.80 -8.13
CA PRO A 79 -3.65 -17.96 -8.79
C PRO A 79 -4.42 -18.45 -10.04
N ARG A 80 -5.71 -18.10 -10.17
CA ARG A 80 -6.53 -18.48 -11.33
C ARG A 80 -6.18 -17.72 -12.61
N LYS A 81 -5.45 -16.61 -12.50
CA LYS A 81 -5.16 -15.70 -13.63
C LYS A 81 -4.04 -16.20 -14.55
N GLY A 82 -3.23 -17.16 -14.10
CA GLY A 82 -2.15 -17.69 -14.92
C GLY A 82 -1.13 -18.53 -14.15
N ASN A 83 -0.01 -18.82 -14.80
CA ASN A 83 1.05 -19.66 -14.24
C ASN A 83 2.24 -18.87 -13.68
N THR A 84 2.37 -17.60 -14.08
CA THR A 84 3.46 -16.72 -13.65
C THR A 84 2.96 -15.70 -12.64
N ILE A 85 3.87 -15.16 -11.82
CA ILE A 85 3.54 -14.09 -10.86
C ILE A 85 2.99 -12.86 -11.63
N LYS A 86 3.57 -12.55 -12.77
CA LYS A 86 3.13 -11.44 -13.63
C LYS A 86 1.65 -11.54 -14.05
N GLU A 87 1.18 -12.74 -14.38
CA GLU A 87 -0.21 -12.97 -14.76
C GLU A 87 -1.16 -12.89 -13.56
N ARG A 88 -0.67 -13.26 -12.37
CA ARG A 88 -1.44 -13.36 -11.14
C ARG A 88 -1.54 -12.04 -10.36
N LEU A 89 -0.54 -11.15 -10.49
CA LEU A 89 -0.41 -9.94 -9.69
C LEU A 89 -1.03 -8.74 -10.40
N ASP A 90 -2.03 -8.14 -9.78
CA ASP A 90 -2.72 -6.93 -10.23
C ASP A 90 -2.46 -5.78 -9.24
N LEU A 91 -1.89 -4.67 -9.71
CA LEU A 91 -1.65 -3.44 -8.96
C LEU A 91 -2.62 -2.30 -9.31
N LYS A 92 -3.68 -2.60 -10.04
CA LYS A 92 -4.72 -1.60 -10.40
C LYS A 92 -5.37 -1.03 -9.15
N GLY A 93 -5.62 0.28 -9.21
CA GLY A 93 -6.18 1.04 -8.10
C GLY A 93 -5.14 1.94 -7.42
N ASN A 94 -3.85 1.61 -7.52
CA ASN A 94 -2.80 2.53 -7.08
C ASN A 94 -2.70 3.71 -8.05
N PRO A 95 -2.61 4.96 -7.58
CA PRO A 95 -2.41 6.11 -8.44
C PRO A 95 -1.01 6.07 -9.07
N SER A 96 -0.85 6.59 -10.30
CA SER A 96 0.45 6.66 -10.99
C SER A 96 1.24 5.35 -10.90
N VAL A 97 0.61 4.25 -11.31
CA VAL A 97 1.13 2.88 -11.10
C VAL A 97 2.50 2.63 -11.75
N LYS A 98 2.94 3.47 -12.69
CA LYS A 98 4.24 3.39 -13.37
C LYS A 98 5.32 4.26 -12.74
N ASP A 99 4.92 5.18 -11.86
CA ASP A 99 5.82 6.16 -11.26
C ASP A 99 6.25 5.68 -9.86
N ASP A 100 7.40 6.14 -9.40
CA ASP A 100 7.89 5.88 -8.06
C ASP A 100 6.92 6.41 -7.01
N TRP A 101 6.52 7.67 -7.15
CA TRP A 101 5.61 8.36 -6.25
C TRP A 101 4.39 8.91 -6.98
N TYR A 102 3.33 9.15 -6.24
CA TYR A 102 2.17 9.85 -6.77
C TYR A 102 2.37 11.36 -6.67
N THR A 103 2.15 12.07 -7.79
CA THR A 103 2.15 13.54 -7.82
C THR A 103 0.74 14.04 -8.07
N ILE A 104 0.27 14.95 -7.22
CA ILE A 104 -1.06 15.57 -7.35
C ILE A 104 -1.00 16.57 -8.51
N ARG A 105 -1.71 16.29 -9.61
CA ARG A 105 -1.69 17.10 -10.84
C ARG A 105 -2.06 18.57 -10.66
N LYS A 106 -2.86 18.90 -9.60
CA LYS A 106 -3.32 20.28 -9.37
C LYS A 106 -2.32 21.14 -8.63
N THR A 107 -1.48 20.54 -7.80
CA THR A 107 -0.56 21.25 -6.90
C THR A 107 0.91 20.97 -7.20
N ASP A 108 1.19 20.01 -8.10
CA ASP A 108 2.52 19.43 -8.33
C ASP A 108 3.20 18.88 -7.06
N GLU A 109 2.42 18.64 -6.02
CA GLU A 109 2.89 18.06 -4.76
C GLU A 109 3.12 16.55 -4.93
N THR A 110 4.33 16.10 -4.61
CA THR A 110 4.67 14.68 -4.60
C THR A 110 4.36 14.07 -3.23
N ILE A 111 3.51 13.06 -3.23
CA ILE A 111 3.15 12.27 -2.06
C ILE A 111 4.09 11.08 -1.95
N ASN A 112 4.92 11.07 -0.93
CA ASN A 112 5.90 10.02 -0.64
C ASN A 112 5.72 9.47 0.78
N PHE A 113 6.59 8.54 1.20
CA PHE A 113 6.50 7.92 2.52
C PHE A 113 6.70 8.94 3.66
N ILE A 114 7.54 9.98 3.48
CA ILE A 114 7.72 11.04 4.50
C ILE A 114 6.43 11.84 4.66
N THR A 115 5.70 12.13 3.58
CA THR A 115 4.38 12.77 3.64
C THR A 115 3.40 11.96 4.51
N PHE A 116 3.38 10.64 4.32
CA PHE A 116 2.57 9.74 5.15
C PHE A 116 3.04 9.74 6.61
N ALA A 117 4.33 9.58 6.86
CA ALA A 117 4.87 9.51 8.22
C ALA A 117 4.62 10.82 9.01
N ARG A 118 4.74 11.97 8.35
CA ARG A 118 4.47 13.28 8.97
C ARG A 118 3.02 13.42 9.43
N SER A 119 2.09 12.76 8.75
CA SER A 119 0.67 12.82 9.10
C SER A 119 0.24 11.94 10.27
N GLU A 120 1.14 11.12 10.83
CA GLU A 120 0.87 10.23 11.95
C GLU A 120 1.72 10.57 13.17
N GLY A 121 1.09 10.92 14.29
CA GLY A 121 1.77 11.32 15.52
C GLY A 121 2.77 10.28 16.06
N ARG A 122 2.58 9.00 15.78
CA ARG A 122 3.53 7.93 16.16
C ARG A 122 4.92 8.08 15.56
N PHE A 123 5.06 8.85 14.47
CA PHE A 123 6.36 9.14 13.85
C PHE A 123 6.96 10.49 14.29
N ALA A 124 6.26 11.26 15.13
CA ALA A 124 6.70 12.62 15.51
C ALA A 124 8.15 12.68 16.03
N LYS A 125 8.59 11.66 16.78
CA LYS A 125 9.98 11.56 17.29
C LYS A 125 11.06 11.41 16.22
N HIS A 126 10.67 11.15 14.96
CA HIS A 126 11.56 11.01 13.81
C HIS A 126 11.66 12.28 12.97
N PHE A 127 11.12 13.38 13.47
CA PHE A 127 11.28 14.71 12.89
C PHE A 127 11.97 15.61 13.93
N ASP A 128 12.89 16.45 13.48
CA ASP A 128 13.55 17.45 14.31
C ASP A 128 12.70 18.73 14.47
N GLU A 129 13.23 19.74 15.19
CA GLU A 129 12.55 21.02 15.43
C GLU A 129 12.25 21.82 14.15
N ASP A 130 13.02 21.58 13.09
CA ASP A 130 12.86 22.18 11.76
C ASP A 130 12.02 21.30 10.82
N ASP A 131 11.36 20.25 11.36
CA ASP A 131 10.53 19.28 10.63
C ASP A 131 11.30 18.45 9.57
N ASN A 132 12.62 18.27 9.76
CA ASN A 132 13.40 17.38 8.89
C ASN A 132 13.30 15.93 9.37
N PRO A 133 13.15 14.97 8.42
CA PRO A 133 13.07 13.56 8.77
C PRO A 133 14.43 12.99 9.21
N SER A 134 14.42 12.09 10.19
CA SER A 134 15.60 11.36 10.63
C SER A 134 16.19 10.45 9.55
N PRO A 135 17.49 10.09 9.64
CA PRO A 135 18.11 9.13 8.71
C PRO A 135 17.39 7.78 8.66
N GLU A 136 16.84 7.30 9.78
CA GLU A 136 16.07 6.04 9.85
C GLU A 136 14.76 6.15 9.09
N LEU A 137 14.11 7.31 9.14
CA LEU A 137 12.88 7.54 8.38
C LEU A 137 13.15 7.63 6.88
N LEU A 138 14.26 8.27 6.48
CA LEU A 138 14.72 8.30 5.09
C LEU A 138 15.08 6.89 4.59
N ALA A 139 15.75 6.07 5.41
CA ALA A 139 16.02 4.67 5.08
C ALA A 139 14.73 3.88 4.87
N SER A 140 13.71 4.10 5.71
CA SER A 140 12.38 3.49 5.57
C SER A 140 11.69 3.93 4.26
N GLN A 141 11.84 5.18 3.85
CA GLN A 141 11.32 5.66 2.56
C GLN A 141 11.99 4.92 1.38
N HIS A 142 13.31 4.75 1.42
CA HIS A 142 14.02 3.98 0.39
C HIS A 142 13.58 2.52 0.35
N GLU A 143 13.26 1.91 1.50
CA GLU A 143 12.72 0.55 1.53
C GLU A 143 11.32 0.48 0.92
N ARG A 144 10.44 1.46 1.19
CA ARG A 144 9.10 1.52 0.58
C ARG A 144 9.19 1.66 -0.93
N LEU A 145 10.09 2.50 -1.42
CA LEU A 145 10.33 2.65 -2.85
C LEU A 145 10.84 1.35 -3.50
N ARG A 146 11.86 0.72 -2.92
CA ARG A 146 12.36 -0.57 -3.41
C ARG A 146 11.27 -1.65 -3.46
N ASN A 147 10.43 -1.70 -2.41
CA ASN A 147 9.30 -2.63 -2.38
C ASN A 147 8.29 -2.33 -3.50
N TRP A 148 8.00 -1.06 -3.74
CA TRP A 148 7.10 -0.65 -4.81
C TRP A 148 7.64 -1.02 -6.21
N ASN A 149 8.91 -0.71 -6.48
CA ASN A 149 9.56 -1.05 -7.76
C ASN A 149 9.57 -2.58 -7.99
N MET A 150 9.88 -3.36 -6.95
CA MET A 150 9.80 -4.82 -7.02
C MET A 150 8.37 -5.31 -7.37
N LEU A 151 7.32 -4.72 -6.78
CA LEU A 151 5.94 -5.07 -7.14
C LEU A 151 5.62 -4.72 -8.59
N GLN A 152 6.10 -3.57 -9.08
CA GLN A 152 5.93 -3.15 -10.49
C GLN A 152 6.61 -4.14 -11.45
N GLU A 153 7.85 -4.57 -11.16
CA GLU A 153 8.58 -5.58 -11.93
C GLU A 153 7.83 -6.92 -11.92
N LEU A 154 7.43 -7.42 -10.75
CA LEU A 154 6.68 -8.67 -10.62
C LEU A 154 5.35 -8.65 -11.36
N ALA A 155 4.67 -7.50 -11.42
CA ALA A 155 3.44 -7.30 -12.16
C ALA A 155 3.70 -6.99 -13.66
N GLY A 156 4.96 -6.83 -14.07
CA GLY A 156 5.34 -6.50 -15.45
C GLY A 156 4.86 -5.14 -15.92
N ILE A 157 4.88 -4.14 -15.02
CA ILE A 157 4.52 -2.75 -15.30
C ILE A 157 5.72 -1.97 -15.82
N ILE A 158 6.91 -2.29 -15.27
CA ILE A 158 8.22 -1.78 -15.66
C ILE A 158 9.15 -2.94 -16.00
#